data_3c4be84b136a2709ec5a0bf8508d89c7
#
_entry.id   3c4be84b136a2709ec5a0bf8508d89c7
#
_cell.length_a   1.000
_cell.length_b   1.000
_cell.length_c   1.000
_cell.angle_alpha   90.00
_cell.angle_beta   90.00
_cell.angle_gamma   90.00
#
_symmetry.space_group_name_H-M   'P 1'
#
loop_
_entity.id
_entity.type
_entity.pdbx_description
1 polymer ?
#
loop_
_entity_poly.entity_id
_entity_poly.type
_entity_poly.pdbx_seq_one_letter_code
_entity_poly.pdbx_strand_id
1 'polypeptide(L)'
;MSTASHKKIAVTESAWVRATLISVALIFVVLFLILPLAAVFTEAFRKGADAYLEALREPDAWSAIKLTLITAAITVPLNLVFGVAAAWAIAKYEFWGKSVLTTLVDLPFSISPVVVGLIYVLVFGAQGWFGPWLAANDIKIIFAVPGIVLATVFVTFPFIARELIPLMQAQGNDEEQAAIVLGATGWQTFWHVTLPNIKWALIYGVILCNARAMGEFGAVSVVSGHIRGQTNTLPLHVEILYNEYQSVAAFAVASLLAILALVTLAIKSYAEWKQEAELRASTALPPERPPAAASVPSITPLPTSSFVPSTSGRGLR
;
A
#
# COMPACT_ATOMS: atom_id res chain seq x y z
N MET A 1 -38.33 23.36 -13.64
CA MET A 1 -37.33 22.49 -14.24
C MET A 1 -37.08 21.34 -13.27
N SER A 2 -37.45 20.15 -13.70
CA SER A 2 -37.57 18.94 -12.90
C SER A 2 -36.19 18.44 -12.44
N THR A 3 -35.97 18.33 -11.13
CA THR A 3 -34.85 17.66 -10.53
C THR A 3 -35.02 16.16 -10.74
N ALA A 4 -34.35 15.62 -11.76
CA ALA A 4 -34.27 14.19 -11.96
C ALA A 4 -33.49 13.58 -10.79
N SER A 5 -34.19 12.99 -9.83
CA SER A 5 -33.67 12.10 -8.83
C SER A 5 -33.00 10.92 -9.54
N HIS A 6 -31.67 10.86 -9.53
CA HIS A 6 -30.93 9.66 -9.91
C HIS A 6 -31.31 8.54 -8.94
N LYS A 7 -32.37 7.84 -9.27
CA LYS A 7 -32.74 6.58 -8.63
C LYS A 7 -31.57 5.62 -8.86
N LYS A 8 -30.74 5.36 -7.83
CA LYS A 8 -29.79 4.26 -7.86
C LYS A 8 -30.57 3.04 -8.27
N ILE A 9 -30.30 2.50 -9.44
CA ILE A 9 -30.80 1.19 -9.88
C ILE A 9 -30.13 0.20 -8.92
N ALA A 10 -30.77 -0.06 -7.79
CA ALA A 10 -30.40 -1.19 -6.98
C ALA A 10 -30.74 -2.43 -7.81
N VAL A 11 -29.74 -3.18 -8.22
CA VAL A 11 -29.93 -4.53 -8.74
C VAL A 11 -30.60 -5.29 -7.59
N THR A 12 -31.92 -5.39 -7.62
CA THR A 12 -32.72 -6.11 -6.63
C THR A 12 -32.67 -7.58 -6.99
N GLU A 13 -31.56 -8.23 -6.66
CA GLU A 13 -31.51 -9.67 -6.69
C GLU A 13 -32.50 -10.25 -5.69
N SER A 14 -33.06 -11.41 -6.03
CA SER A 14 -33.96 -12.16 -5.13
C SER A 14 -33.29 -12.32 -3.75
N ALA A 15 -34.06 -12.12 -2.67
CA ALA A 15 -33.56 -12.27 -1.30
C ALA A 15 -32.86 -13.62 -1.04
N TRP A 16 -33.31 -14.68 -1.73
CA TRP A 16 -32.69 -16.00 -1.67
C TRP A 16 -31.30 -16.03 -2.30
N VAL A 17 -31.10 -15.42 -3.48
CA VAL A 17 -29.78 -15.35 -4.13
C VAL A 17 -28.81 -14.59 -3.25
N ARG A 18 -29.22 -13.44 -2.72
CA ARG A 18 -28.40 -12.63 -1.81
C ARG A 18 -28.03 -13.42 -0.53
N ALA A 19 -29.02 -14.10 0.09
CA ALA A 19 -28.77 -14.91 1.29
C ALA A 19 -27.81 -16.06 1.00
N THR A 20 -27.98 -16.75 -0.13
CA THR A 20 -27.09 -17.85 -0.53
C THR A 20 -25.67 -17.36 -0.77
N LEU A 21 -25.46 -16.25 -1.50
CA LEU A 21 -24.13 -15.68 -1.75
C LEU A 21 -23.45 -15.26 -0.44
N ILE A 22 -24.17 -14.59 0.46
CA ILE A 22 -23.64 -14.20 1.76
C ILE A 22 -23.28 -15.43 2.60
N SER A 23 -24.15 -16.45 2.61
CA SER A 23 -23.89 -17.69 3.38
C SER A 23 -22.67 -18.44 2.85
N VAL A 24 -22.50 -18.56 1.53
CA VAL A 24 -21.32 -19.18 0.92
C VAL A 24 -20.06 -18.42 1.29
N ALA A 25 -20.08 -17.08 1.20
CA ALA A 25 -18.95 -16.25 1.58
C ALA A 25 -18.60 -16.39 3.08
N LEU A 26 -19.61 -16.39 3.96
CA LEU A 26 -19.39 -16.55 5.40
C LEU A 26 -18.86 -17.95 5.74
N ILE A 27 -19.42 -19.00 5.14
CA ILE A 27 -18.94 -20.39 5.35
C ILE A 27 -17.48 -20.50 4.90
N PHE A 28 -17.13 -19.90 3.74
CA PHE A 28 -15.75 -19.88 3.28
C PHE A 28 -14.82 -19.18 4.28
N VAL A 29 -15.18 -17.99 4.75
CA VAL A 29 -14.39 -17.24 5.73
C VAL A 29 -14.24 -18.03 7.06
N VAL A 30 -15.32 -18.62 7.55
CA VAL A 30 -15.27 -19.43 8.79
C VAL A 30 -14.38 -20.64 8.60
N LEU A 31 -14.54 -21.38 7.52
CA LEU A 31 -13.83 -22.66 7.31
C LEU A 31 -12.34 -22.45 6.98
N PHE A 32 -12.02 -21.46 6.16
CA PHE A 32 -10.65 -21.27 5.66
C PHE A 32 -9.84 -20.21 6.40
N LEU A 33 -10.48 -19.31 7.16
CA LEU A 33 -9.78 -18.26 7.90
C LEU A 33 -9.94 -18.44 9.42
N ILE A 34 -11.18 -18.50 9.93
CA ILE A 34 -11.41 -18.52 11.38
C ILE A 34 -11.02 -19.85 11.99
N LEU A 35 -11.39 -20.97 11.36
CA LEU A 35 -11.09 -22.30 11.90
C LEU A 35 -9.57 -22.58 12.01
N PRO A 36 -8.73 -22.36 10.97
CA PRO A 36 -7.27 -22.51 11.10
C PRO A 36 -6.67 -21.55 12.12
N LEU A 37 -7.14 -20.30 12.17
CA LEU A 37 -6.68 -19.33 13.16
C LEU A 37 -7.01 -19.78 14.58
N ALA A 38 -8.24 -20.25 14.83
CA ALA A 38 -8.65 -20.82 16.13
C ALA A 38 -7.81 -22.06 16.49
N ALA A 39 -7.47 -22.91 15.51
CA ALA A 39 -6.61 -24.07 15.73
C ALA A 39 -5.20 -23.67 16.18
N VAL A 40 -4.62 -22.61 15.60
CA VAL A 40 -3.32 -22.07 16.05
C VAL A 40 -3.38 -21.66 17.52
N PHE A 41 -4.39 -20.89 17.93
CA PHE A 41 -4.52 -20.45 19.32
C PHE A 41 -4.83 -21.60 20.27
N THR A 42 -5.71 -22.55 19.90
CA THR A 42 -6.02 -23.70 20.75
C THR A 42 -4.79 -24.58 20.99
N GLU A 43 -3.96 -24.80 19.95
CA GLU A 43 -2.74 -25.57 20.10
C GLU A 43 -1.65 -24.79 20.87
N ALA A 44 -1.55 -23.49 20.68
CA ALA A 44 -0.63 -22.62 21.41
C ALA A 44 -0.88 -22.68 22.95
N PHE A 45 -2.14 -22.73 23.37
CA PHE A 45 -2.52 -22.79 24.80
C PHE A 45 -2.76 -24.21 25.32
N ARG A 46 -2.50 -25.24 24.55
CA ARG A 46 -2.79 -26.64 24.92
C ARG A 46 -2.11 -27.09 26.21
N LYS A 47 -0.92 -26.58 26.52
CA LYS A 47 -0.19 -26.87 27.77
C LYS A 47 -0.36 -25.78 28.83
N GLY A 48 -1.29 -24.85 28.65
CA GLY A 48 -1.56 -23.75 29.58
C GLY A 48 -0.78 -22.46 29.25
N ALA A 49 -1.14 -21.38 29.94
CA ALA A 49 -0.55 -20.06 29.74
C ALA A 49 0.92 -19.98 30.16
N ASP A 50 1.35 -20.76 31.15
CA ASP A 50 2.75 -20.75 31.61
C ASP A 50 3.68 -21.27 30.52
N ALA A 51 3.36 -22.41 29.90
CA ALA A 51 4.12 -22.97 28.78
C ALA A 51 4.14 -22.05 27.57
N TYR A 52 3.04 -21.33 27.32
CA TYR A 52 2.97 -20.30 26.26
C TYR A 52 3.96 -19.17 26.53
N LEU A 53 3.96 -18.62 27.74
CA LEU A 53 4.85 -17.53 28.12
C LEU A 53 6.33 -17.95 28.17
N GLU A 54 6.60 -19.18 28.60
CA GLU A 54 7.94 -19.76 28.60
C GLU A 54 8.49 -19.85 27.17
N ALA A 55 7.72 -20.37 26.21
CA ALA A 55 8.10 -20.44 24.80
C ALA A 55 8.40 -19.06 24.19
N LEU A 56 7.68 -18.02 24.55
CA LEU A 56 7.94 -16.66 24.07
C LEU A 56 9.15 -15.98 24.77
N ARG A 57 9.50 -16.43 25.98
CA ARG A 57 10.66 -15.91 26.74
C ARG A 57 11.97 -16.59 26.37
N GLU A 58 11.92 -17.69 25.64
CA GLU A 58 13.12 -18.37 25.17
C GLU A 58 14.04 -17.40 24.43
N PRO A 59 15.37 -17.41 24.69
CA PRO A 59 16.31 -16.48 24.05
C PRO A 59 16.27 -16.48 22.54
N ASP A 60 16.08 -17.64 21.92
CA ASP A 60 15.99 -17.79 20.46
C ASP A 60 14.69 -17.19 19.90
N ALA A 61 13.57 -17.36 20.59
CA ALA A 61 12.30 -16.73 20.22
C ALA A 61 12.39 -15.20 20.33
N TRP A 62 13.00 -14.70 21.41
CA TRP A 62 13.19 -13.27 21.61
C TRP A 62 14.13 -12.64 20.56
N SER A 63 15.19 -13.34 20.17
CA SER A 63 16.08 -12.88 19.09
C SER A 63 15.38 -12.87 17.73
N ALA A 64 14.52 -13.86 17.45
CA ALA A 64 13.71 -13.94 16.24
C ALA A 64 12.68 -12.79 16.18
N ILE A 65 12.03 -12.46 17.30
CA ILE A 65 11.13 -11.30 17.40
C ILE A 65 11.88 -10.00 17.07
N LYS A 66 13.02 -9.76 17.73
CA LYS A 66 13.84 -8.57 17.49
C LYS A 66 14.27 -8.46 16.04
N LEU A 67 14.76 -9.54 15.46
CA LEU A 67 15.24 -9.55 14.08
C LEU A 67 14.11 -9.26 13.10
N THR A 68 12.93 -9.83 13.30
CA THR A 68 11.76 -9.56 12.46
C THR A 68 11.35 -8.09 12.53
N LEU A 69 11.32 -7.50 13.72
CA LEU A 69 11.00 -6.09 13.91
C LEU A 69 12.07 -5.17 13.32
N ILE A 70 13.36 -5.48 13.49
CA ILE A 70 14.47 -4.72 12.88
C ILE A 70 14.38 -4.79 11.36
N THR A 71 14.17 -5.98 10.80
CA THR A 71 14.02 -6.16 9.35
C THR A 71 12.84 -5.32 8.83
N ALA A 72 11.70 -5.36 9.47
CA ALA A 72 10.55 -4.54 9.09
C ALA A 72 10.84 -3.04 9.24
N ALA A 73 11.47 -2.62 10.34
CA ALA A 73 11.82 -1.22 10.62
C ALA A 73 12.82 -0.62 9.60
N ILE A 74 13.64 -1.44 8.96
CA ILE A 74 14.56 -1.01 7.89
C ILE A 74 13.86 -1.10 6.53
N THR A 75 13.18 -2.22 6.26
CA THR A 75 12.56 -2.50 4.96
C THR A 75 11.44 -1.52 4.63
N VAL A 76 10.56 -1.22 5.60
CA VAL A 76 9.38 -0.36 5.34
C VAL A 76 9.77 1.08 4.97
N PRO A 77 10.69 1.78 5.67
CA PRO A 77 11.15 3.09 5.24
C PRO A 77 11.87 3.08 3.89
N LEU A 78 12.67 2.06 3.59
CA LEU A 78 13.32 1.94 2.28
C LEU A 78 12.27 1.80 1.17
N ASN A 79 11.30 0.91 1.35
CA ASN A 79 10.21 0.74 0.39
C ASN A 79 9.29 1.95 0.30
N LEU A 80 9.14 2.72 1.38
CA LEU A 80 8.42 3.99 1.36
C LEU A 80 9.10 4.99 0.41
N VAL A 81 10.40 5.18 0.55
CA VAL A 81 11.17 6.12 -0.29
C VAL A 81 11.14 5.68 -1.76
N PHE A 82 11.50 4.42 -2.03
CA PHE A 82 11.53 3.90 -3.41
C PHE A 82 10.14 3.76 -4.02
N GLY A 83 9.15 3.33 -3.24
CA GLY A 83 7.77 3.17 -3.68
C GLY A 83 7.11 4.50 -4.06
N VAL A 84 7.30 5.54 -3.24
CA VAL A 84 6.82 6.89 -3.55
C VAL A 84 7.53 7.45 -4.77
N ALA A 85 8.87 7.32 -4.86
CA ALA A 85 9.64 7.80 -6.01
C ALA A 85 9.20 7.11 -7.31
N ALA A 86 9.04 5.79 -7.30
CA ALA A 86 8.59 5.02 -8.46
C ALA A 86 7.15 5.39 -8.85
N ALA A 87 6.24 5.47 -7.87
CA ALA A 87 4.86 5.84 -8.12
C ALA A 87 4.75 7.24 -8.71
N TRP A 88 5.49 8.19 -8.16
CA TRP A 88 5.51 9.56 -8.65
C TRP A 88 6.07 9.65 -10.06
N ALA A 89 7.19 8.97 -10.34
CA ALA A 89 7.76 8.92 -11.68
C ALA A 89 6.77 8.33 -12.70
N ILE A 90 6.14 7.20 -12.37
CA ILE A 90 5.21 6.51 -13.28
C ILE A 90 3.89 7.31 -13.45
N ALA A 91 3.37 7.90 -12.39
CA ALA A 91 2.06 8.55 -12.45
C ALA A 91 2.12 9.96 -13.10
N LYS A 92 3.19 10.72 -12.81
CA LYS A 92 3.23 12.15 -13.15
C LYS A 92 4.10 12.50 -14.35
N TYR A 93 5.00 11.61 -14.78
CA TYR A 93 5.92 11.90 -15.88
C TYR A 93 5.74 10.94 -17.07
N GLU A 94 5.97 11.47 -18.26
CA GLU A 94 6.13 10.68 -19.48
C GLU A 94 7.61 10.63 -19.85
N PHE A 95 8.18 9.41 -19.90
CA PHE A 95 9.58 9.19 -20.23
C PHE A 95 9.79 7.88 -20.96
N TRP A 96 10.89 7.81 -21.72
CA TRP A 96 11.29 6.57 -22.37
C TRP A 96 11.61 5.50 -21.31
N GLY A 97 11.00 4.31 -21.43
CA GLY A 97 11.18 3.24 -20.47
C GLY A 97 10.15 3.19 -19.33
N LYS A 98 9.15 4.06 -19.31
CA LYS A 98 8.05 4.04 -18.31
C LYS A 98 7.39 2.66 -18.22
N SER A 99 7.08 2.02 -19.36
CA SER A 99 6.51 0.67 -19.39
C SER A 99 7.43 -0.38 -18.77
N VAL A 100 8.75 -0.27 -19.00
CA VAL A 100 9.75 -1.15 -18.41
C VAL A 100 9.77 -0.96 -16.88
N LEU A 101 9.79 0.28 -16.40
CA LEU A 101 9.77 0.56 -14.97
C LEU A 101 8.49 0.01 -14.30
N THR A 102 7.33 0.19 -14.93
CA THR A 102 6.07 -0.37 -14.44
C THR A 102 6.14 -1.90 -14.35
N THR A 103 6.67 -2.56 -15.38
CA THR A 103 6.85 -4.01 -15.37
C THR A 103 7.84 -4.47 -14.29
N LEU A 104 8.93 -3.72 -14.07
CA LEU A 104 9.91 -4.01 -13.02
C LEU A 104 9.31 -3.85 -11.60
N VAL A 105 8.43 -2.88 -11.40
CA VAL A 105 7.69 -2.74 -10.14
C VAL A 105 6.82 -3.97 -9.87
N ASP A 106 6.23 -4.56 -10.90
CA ASP A 106 5.37 -5.74 -10.78
C ASP A 106 6.15 -7.08 -10.74
N LEU A 107 7.43 -7.07 -11.07
CA LEU A 107 8.28 -8.26 -11.16
C LEU A 107 8.26 -9.14 -9.89
N PRO A 108 8.34 -8.58 -8.66
CA PRO A 108 8.32 -9.40 -7.44
C PRO A 108 7.04 -10.22 -7.25
N PHE A 109 5.93 -9.83 -7.83
CA PHE A 109 4.69 -10.63 -7.79
C PHE A 109 4.72 -11.83 -8.74
N SER A 110 5.54 -11.77 -9.78
CA SER A 110 5.65 -12.81 -10.80
C SER A 110 6.72 -13.86 -10.48
N ILE A 111 7.65 -13.55 -9.58
CA ILE A 111 8.77 -14.43 -9.23
C ILE A 111 8.50 -15.05 -7.84
N SER A 112 8.73 -16.35 -7.72
CA SER A 112 8.67 -17.01 -6.41
C SER A 112 9.69 -16.37 -5.44
N PRO A 113 9.31 -16.05 -4.19
CA PRO A 113 10.23 -15.51 -3.19
C PRO A 113 11.46 -16.39 -2.97
N VAL A 114 11.33 -17.71 -3.03
CA VAL A 114 12.46 -18.66 -2.93
C VAL A 114 13.47 -18.45 -4.05
N VAL A 115 12.98 -18.25 -5.29
CA VAL A 115 13.86 -17.97 -6.45
C VAL A 115 14.59 -16.65 -6.26
N VAL A 116 13.92 -15.64 -5.70
CA VAL A 116 14.56 -14.36 -5.34
C VAL A 116 15.73 -14.59 -4.36
N GLY A 117 15.50 -15.39 -3.32
CA GLY A 117 16.57 -15.76 -2.38
C GLY A 117 17.76 -16.42 -3.07
N LEU A 118 17.50 -17.36 -3.99
CA LEU A 118 18.57 -18.01 -4.78
C LEU A 118 19.31 -17.01 -5.67
N ILE A 119 18.63 -16.07 -6.30
CA ILE A 119 19.27 -15.00 -7.09
C ILE A 119 20.21 -14.18 -6.20
N TYR A 120 19.82 -13.82 -4.99
CA TYR A 120 20.69 -13.11 -4.06
C TYR A 120 21.92 -13.94 -3.66
N VAL A 121 21.78 -15.24 -3.46
CA VAL A 121 22.91 -16.13 -3.19
C VAL A 121 23.86 -16.19 -4.40
N LEU A 122 23.35 -16.25 -5.63
CA LEU A 122 24.17 -16.22 -6.84
C LEU A 122 24.90 -14.88 -7.05
N VAL A 123 24.30 -13.78 -6.62
CA VAL A 123 24.88 -12.43 -6.80
C VAL A 123 25.88 -12.12 -5.68
N PHE A 124 25.50 -12.36 -4.42
CA PHE A 124 26.22 -11.90 -3.24
C PHE A 124 26.88 -13.03 -2.42
N GLY A 125 26.68 -14.30 -2.79
CA GLY A 125 27.32 -15.43 -2.13
C GLY A 125 28.83 -15.46 -2.36
N ALA A 126 29.56 -16.28 -1.61
CA ALA A 126 31.03 -16.36 -1.66
C ALA A 126 31.59 -16.65 -3.07
N GLN A 127 30.85 -17.42 -3.87
CA GLN A 127 31.19 -17.74 -5.27
C GLN A 127 30.39 -16.92 -6.28
N GLY A 128 29.62 -15.92 -5.79
CA GLY A 128 28.76 -15.07 -6.60
C GLY A 128 29.53 -13.95 -7.29
N TRP A 129 28.79 -13.18 -8.11
CA TRP A 129 29.40 -12.10 -8.92
C TRP A 129 30.12 -11.04 -8.07
N PHE A 130 29.59 -10.69 -6.91
CA PHE A 130 30.22 -9.75 -5.98
C PHE A 130 30.98 -10.43 -4.84
N GLY A 131 31.00 -11.79 -4.77
CA GLY A 131 31.58 -12.55 -3.69
C GLY A 131 33.06 -12.19 -3.39
N PRO A 132 33.97 -12.19 -4.38
CA PRO A 132 35.37 -11.84 -4.15
C PRO A 132 35.57 -10.41 -3.64
N TRP A 133 34.78 -9.44 -4.16
CA TRP A 133 34.83 -8.05 -3.72
C TRP A 133 34.31 -7.88 -2.29
N LEU A 134 33.23 -8.55 -1.95
CA LEU A 134 32.63 -8.53 -0.62
C LEU A 134 33.58 -9.13 0.41
N ALA A 135 34.20 -10.26 0.07
CA ALA A 135 35.20 -10.93 0.92
C ALA A 135 36.44 -10.05 1.15
N ALA A 136 36.93 -9.36 0.13
CA ALA A 136 38.06 -8.44 0.23
C ALA A 136 37.78 -7.22 1.15
N ASN A 137 36.50 -6.84 1.33
CA ASN A 137 36.09 -5.75 2.18
C ASN A 137 35.45 -6.20 3.52
N ASP A 138 35.52 -7.49 3.86
CA ASP A 138 34.93 -8.13 5.04
C ASP A 138 33.41 -7.83 5.20
N ILE A 139 32.70 -7.72 4.09
CA ILE A 139 31.25 -7.46 4.06
C ILE A 139 30.50 -8.79 3.88
N LYS A 140 29.65 -9.12 4.85
CA LYS A 140 28.78 -10.33 4.80
C LYS A 140 27.35 -9.91 4.49
N ILE A 141 26.84 -10.35 3.34
CA ILE A 141 25.43 -10.12 2.93
C ILE A 141 24.63 -11.40 3.13
N ILE A 142 25.06 -12.52 2.53
CA ILE A 142 24.40 -13.81 2.67
C ILE A 142 24.69 -14.40 4.05
N PHE A 143 23.69 -15.03 4.65
CA PHE A 143 23.72 -15.56 6.03
C PHE A 143 23.96 -14.46 7.08
N ALA A 144 23.49 -13.23 6.77
CA ALA A 144 23.58 -12.07 7.64
C ALA A 144 22.32 -11.20 7.48
N VAL A 145 22.12 -10.27 8.43
CA VAL A 145 20.95 -9.36 8.44
C VAL A 145 20.80 -8.55 7.15
N PRO A 146 21.86 -8.03 6.50
CA PRO A 146 21.71 -7.30 5.23
C PRO A 146 21.05 -8.13 4.13
N GLY A 147 21.35 -9.42 4.01
CA GLY A 147 20.72 -10.31 3.03
C GLY A 147 19.21 -10.48 3.29
N ILE A 148 18.82 -10.62 4.56
CA ILE A 148 17.43 -10.71 4.97
C ILE A 148 16.68 -9.42 4.60
N VAL A 149 17.26 -8.27 4.91
CA VAL A 149 16.67 -6.96 4.57
C VAL A 149 16.53 -6.80 3.07
N LEU A 150 17.58 -7.06 2.28
CA LEU A 150 17.55 -6.94 0.82
C LEU A 150 16.46 -7.82 0.19
N ALA A 151 16.40 -9.10 0.62
CA ALA A 151 15.40 -10.03 0.14
C ALA A 151 13.97 -9.56 0.49
N THR A 152 13.77 -9.09 1.72
CA THR A 152 12.48 -8.58 2.17
C THR A 152 12.10 -7.28 1.43
N VAL A 153 13.04 -6.34 1.23
CA VAL A 153 12.83 -5.11 0.44
C VAL A 153 12.34 -5.46 -0.96
N PHE A 154 13.03 -6.38 -1.64
CA PHE A 154 12.65 -6.76 -3.00
C PHE A 154 11.22 -7.34 -3.06
N VAL A 155 10.89 -8.29 -2.17
CA VAL A 155 9.57 -8.94 -2.18
C VAL A 155 8.45 -7.97 -1.82
N THR A 156 8.73 -6.97 -0.98
CA THR A 156 7.70 -6.05 -0.47
C THR A 156 7.69 -4.69 -1.16
N PHE A 157 8.65 -4.39 -2.04
CA PHE A 157 8.74 -3.15 -2.80
C PHE A 157 7.44 -2.76 -3.56
N PRO A 158 6.73 -3.68 -4.24
CA PRO A 158 5.58 -3.31 -5.04
C PRO A 158 4.40 -2.76 -4.24
N PHE A 159 4.26 -3.13 -2.96
CA PHE A 159 3.05 -2.86 -2.19
C PHE A 159 2.74 -1.36 -2.10
N ILE A 160 3.73 -0.52 -1.83
CA ILE A 160 3.54 0.94 -1.74
C ILE A 160 3.32 1.54 -3.13
N ALA A 161 4.14 1.15 -4.10
CA ALA A 161 4.03 1.70 -5.45
C ALA A 161 2.67 1.40 -6.10
N ARG A 162 2.16 0.17 -5.97
CA ARG A 162 0.87 -0.25 -6.54
C ARG A 162 -0.34 0.43 -5.93
N GLU A 163 -0.26 0.81 -4.66
CA GLU A 163 -1.32 1.60 -4.02
C GLU A 163 -1.33 3.06 -4.51
N LEU A 164 -0.15 3.62 -4.73
CA LEU A 164 -0.03 5.03 -5.08
C LEU A 164 -0.24 5.32 -6.57
N ILE A 165 0.23 4.45 -7.47
CA ILE A 165 0.19 4.69 -8.93
C ILE A 165 -1.25 4.97 -9.42
N PRO A 166 -2.26 4.12 -9.18
CA PRO A 166 -3.60 4.35 -9.69
C PRO A 166 -4.25 5.59 -9.07
N LEU A 167 -4.01 5.86 -7.79
CA LEU A 167 -4.52 7.05 -7.13
C LEU A 167 -3.93 8.34 -7.76
N MET A 168 -2.61 8.41 -7.90
CA MET A 168 -1.93 9.56 -8.49
C MET A 168 -2.33 9.77 -9.96
N GLN A 169 -2.56 8.69 -10.71
CA GLN A 169 -3.05 8.79 -12.10
C GLN A 169 -4.48 9.30 -12.16
N ALA A 170 -5.34 8.87 -11.23
CA ALA A 170 -6.73 9.31 -11.17
C ALA A 170 -6.87 10.80 -10.75
N GLN A 171 -5.97 11.29 -9.91
CA GLN A 171 -5.93 12.69 -9.46
C GLN A 171 -5.48 13.67 -10.57
N GLY A 172 -4.75 13.18 -11.58
CA GLY A 172 -4.18 14.05 -12.62
C GLY A 172 -3.08 14.97 -12.08
N ASN A 173 -2.81 16.09 -12.78
CA ASN A 173 -1.72 17.01 -12.47
C ASN A 173 -2.19 18.45 -12.21
N ASP A 174 -3.51 18.69 -12.15
CA ASP A 174 -4.07 20.05 -12.17
C ASP A 174 -3.70 20.83 -10.89
N GLU A 175 -3.68 20.18 -9.73
CA GLU A 175 -3.35 20.82 -8.46
C GLU A 175 -1.87 21.15 -8.35
N GLU A 176 -0.98 20.26 -8.82
CA GLU A 176 0.47 20.53 -8.86
C GLU A 176 0.80 21.64 -9.85
N GLN A 177 0.14 21.67 -11.00
CA GLN A 177 0.31 22.75 -12.00
C GLN A 177 -0.16 24.08 -11.44
N ALA A 178 -1.30 24.13 -10.77
CA ALA A 178 -1.78 25.34 -10.11
C ALA A 178 -0.79 25.86 -9.06
N ALA A 179 -0.22 24.96 -8.24
CA ALA A 179 0.79 25.34 -7.26
C ALA A 179 2.06 25.94 -7.91
N ILE A 180 2.53 25.36 -9.02
CA ILE A 180 3.68 25.85 -9.76
C ILE A 180 3.38 27.22 -10.38
N VAL A 181 2.20 27.44 -10.95
CA VAL A 181 1.78 28.73 -11.50
C VAL A 181 1.73 29.81 -10.42
N LEU A 182 1.39 29.45 -9.17
CA LEU A 182 1.42 30.35 -8.01
C LEU A 182 2.85 30.57 -7.44
N GLY A 183 3.88 29.98 -8.09
CA GLY A 183 5.29 30.20 -7.72
C GLY A 183 5.87 29.18 -6.75
N ALA A 184 5.18 28.07 -6.46
CA ALA A 184 5.73 27.00 -5.65
C ALA A 184 6.86 26.26 -6.38
N THR A 185 7.93 25.95 -5.65
CA THR A 185 8.99 25.05 -6.16
C THR A 185 8.49 23.60 -6.18
N GLY A 186 9.11 22.73 -6.99
CA GLY A 186 8.72 21.32 -7.05
C GLY A 186 8.74 20.61 -5.67
N TRP A 187 9.69 20.96 -4.79
CA TRP A 187 9.76 20.44 -3.44
C TRP A 187 8.61 20.95 -2.55
N GLN A 188 8.24 22.22 -2.67
CA GLN A 188 7.07 22.77 -1.99
C GLN A 188 5.77 22.13 -2.49
N THR A 189 5.63 21.94 -3.79
CA THR A 189 4.49 21.24 -4.40
C THR A 189 4.38 19.81 -3.86
N PHE A 190 5.48 19.08 -3.79
CA PHE A 190 5.48 17.72 -3.24
C PHE A 190 4.96 17.68 -1.78
N TRP A 191 5.51 18.51 -0.89
CA TRP A 191 5.17 18.46 0.53
C TRP A 191 3.80 19.04 0.87
N HIS A 192 3.33 20.05 0.13
CA HIS A 192 2.09 20.77 0.47
C HIS A 192 0.89 20.35 -0.38
N VAL A 193 1.12 19.74 -1.56
CA VAL A 193 0.06 19.30 -2.46
C VAL A 193 0.07 17.78 -2.63
N THR A 194 1.14 17.24 -3.22
CA THR A 194 1.17 15.82 -3.60
C THR A 194 1.08 14.90 -2.38
N LEU A 195 1.92 15.10 -1.35
CA LEU A 195 1.96 14.23 -0.18
C LEU A 195 0.66 14.26 0.65
N PRO A 196 0.02 15.41 0.93
CA PRO A 196 -1.28 15.42 1.59
C PRO A 196 -2.38 14.71 0.80
N ASN A 197 -2.37 14.82 -0.52
CA ASN A 197 -3.37 14.20 -1.38
C ASN A 197 -3.28 12.67 -1.42
N ILE A 198 -2.06 12.13 -1.31
CA ILE A 198 -1.82 10.67 -1.32
C ILE A 198 -1.73 10.06 0.08
N LYS A 199 -1.84 10.85 1.15
CA LYS A 199 -1.56 10.42 2.54
C LYS A 199 -2.25 9.13 2.93
N TRP A 200 -3.51 8.94 2.57
CA TRP A 200 -4.28 7.77 2.96
C TRP A 200 -3.86 6.50 2.22
N ALA A 201 -3.64 6.58 0.91
CA ALA A 201 -3.11 5.47 0.14
C ALA A 201 -1.67 5.13 0.57
N LEU A 202 -0.88 6.15 0.93
CA LEU A 202 0.47 5.96 1.46
C LEU A 202 0.44 5.20 2.78
N ILE A 203 -0.40 5.60 3.74
CA ILE A 203 -0.59 4.89 5.01
C ILE A 203 -1.02 3.45 4.75
N TYR A 204 -1.97 3.24 3.84
CA TYR A 204 -2.44 1.92 3.47
C TYR A 204 -1.32 1.06 2.88
N GLY A 205 -0.57 1.58 1.91
CA GLY A 205 0.57 0.89 1.30
C GLY A 205 1.65 0.53 2.32
N VAL A 206 1.94 1.43 3.28
CA VAL A 206 2.89 1.19 4.38
C VAL A 206 2.40 0.07 5.30
N ILE A 207 1.12 0.05 5.66
CA ILE A 207 0.53 -1.00 6.50
C ILE A 207 0.63 -2.36 5.80
N LEU A 208 0.29 -2.44 4.51
CA LEU A 208 0.40 -3.68 3.73
C LEU A 208 1.85 -4.14 3.59
N CYS A 209 2.77 -3.22 3.28
CA CYS A 209 4.20 -3.50 3.20
C CYS A 209 4.74 -4.06 4.52
N ASN A 210 4.37 -3.45 5.66
CA ASN A 210 4.78 -3.90 6.99
C ASN A 210 4.25 -5.31 7.31
N ALA A 211 2.95 -5.56 7.07
CA ALA A 211 2.36 -6.87 7.29
C ALA A 211 3.06 -7.96 6.46
N ARG A 212 3.36 -7.65 5.19
CA ARG A 212 4.05 -8.57 4.29
C ARG A 212 5.51 -8.78 4.69
N ALA A 213 6.22 -7.74 5.12
CA ALA A 213 7.61 -7.82 5.57
C ALA A 213 7.77 -8.69 6.82
N MET A 214 6.87 -8.56 7.81
CA MET A 214 6.89 -9.36 9.04
C MET A 214 6.63 -10.85 8.79
N GLY A 215 5.82 -11.18 7.78
CA GLY A 215 5.50 -12.56 7.40
C GLY A 215 6.38 -13.14 6.29
N GLU A 216 7.50 -12.47 5.91
CA GLU A 216 8.35 -12.97 4.85
C GLU A 216 9.09 -14.25 5.30
N PHE A 217 8.91 -15.30 4.50
CA PHE A 217 9.49 -16.62 4.74
C PHE A 217 10.32 -17.08 3.55
N GLY A 218 9.75 -17.09 2.35
CA GLY A 218 10.32 -17.77 1.19
C GLY A 218 11.71 -17.28 0.77
N ALA A 219 11.89 -15.97 0.60
CA ALA A 219 13.20 -15.43 0.23
C ALA A 219 14.18 -15.46 1.41
N VAL A 220 13.66 -15.19 2.61
CA VAL A 220 14.47 -15.16 3.84
C VAL A 220 14.98 -16.54 4.19
N SER A 221 14.22 -17.62 3.99
CA SER A 221 14.66 -18.99 4.25
C SER A 221 15.94 -19.37 3.50
N VAL A 222 16.13 -18.83 2.29
CA VAL A 222 17.32 -19.09 1.48
C VAL A 222 18.52 -18.25 1.92
N VAL A 223 18.31 -16.95 2.20
CA VAL A 223 19.42 -16.01 2.46
C VAL A 223 19.86 -15.95 3.90
N SER A 224 19.04 -16.43 4.85
CA SER A 224 19.33 -16.35 6.29
C SER A 224 20.31 -17.40 6.79
N GLY A 225 20.31 -18.60 6.21
CA GLY A 225 21.09 -19.75 6.69
C GLY A 225 20.61 -20.33 8.03
N HIS A 226 19.44 -19.95 8.52
CA HIS A 226 18.76 -20.48 9.73
C HIS A 226 19.62 -20.45 11.02
N ILE A 227 20.49 -19.44 11.16
CA ILE A 227 21.39 -19.34 12.33
C ILE A 227 20.58 -18.82 13.52
N ARG A 228 20.33 -19.68 14.52
CA ARG A 228 19.61 -19.32 15.76
C ARG A 228 20.28 -18.16 16.48
N GLY A 229 19.49 -17.27 17.00
CA GLY A 229 19.96 -16.09 17.72
C GLY A 229 20.56 -14.98 16.85
N GLN A 230 20.79 -15.21 15.53
CA GLN A 230 21.43 -14.24 14.65
C GLN A 230 20.63 -13.88 13.41
N THR A 231 20.25 -14.87 12.59
CA THR A 231 19.58 -14.65 11.30
C THR A 231 18.23 -15.33 11.17
N ASN A 232 17.72 -15.83 12.27
CA ASN A 232 16.44 -16.54 12.31
C ASN A 232 15.31 -15.58 12.60
N THR A 233 14.45 -15.33 11.61
CA THR A 233 13.22 -14.50 11.77
C THR A 233 12.10 -15.30 12.41
N LEU A 234 11.02 -14.65 12.86
CA LEU A 234 9.87 -15.32 13.48
C LEU A 234 9.28 -16.44 12.61
N PRO A 235 9.00 -16.26 11.31
CA PRO A 235 8.50 -17.35 10.46
C PRO A 235 9.45 -18.53 10.39
N LEU A 236 10.77 -18.30 10.30
CA LEU A 236 11.77 -19.35 10.29
C LEU A 236 11.88 -20.06 11.65
N HIS A 237 11.75 -19.33 12.74
CA HIS A 237 11.76 -19.91 14.08
C HIS A 237 10.56 -20.84 14.31
N VAL A 238 9.37 -20.46 13.80
CA VAL A 238 8.19 -21.36 13.81
C VAL A 238 8.49 -22.66 13.05
N GLU A 239 9.10 -22.57 11.88
CA GLU A 239 9.49 -23.75 11.08
C GLU A 239 10.44 -24.65 11.82
N ILE A 240 11.48 -24.08 12.44
CA ILE A 240 12.47 -24.86 13.21
C ILE A 240 11.81 -25.60 14.38
N LEU A 241 11.02 -24.90 15.20
CA LEU A 241 10.30 -25.49 16.34
C LEU A 241 9.36 -26.61 15.89
N TYR A 242 8.67 -26.41 14.76
CA TYR A 242 7.79 -27.42 14.19
C TYR A 242 8.53 -28.66 13.74
N ASN A 243 9.67 -28.50 13.04
CA ASN A 243 10.52 -29.59 12.57
C ASN A 243 11.19 -30.35 13.72
N GLU A 244 11.38 -29.70 14.87
CA GLU A 244 11.88 -30.31 16.11
C GLU A 244 10.79 -30.97 16.97
N TYR A 245 9.57 -31.09 16.44
CA TYR A 245 8.41 -31.64 17.16
C TYR A 245 8.00 -30.87 18.43
N GLN A 246 8.42 -29.61 18.55
CA GLN A 246 8.01 -28.71 19.63
C GLN A 246 6.72 -27.96 19.26
N SER A 247 5.67 -28.69 18.91
CA SER A 247 4.43 -28.14 18.34
C SER A 247 3.83 -26.99 19.16
N VAL A 248 3.77 -27.15 20.50
CA VAL A 248 3.16 -26.11 21.36
C VAL A 248 3.97 -24.81 21.30
N ALA A 249 5.30 -24.87 21.33
CA ALA A 249 6.17 -23.71 21.21
C ALA A 249 6.06 -23.10 19.80
N ALA A 250 6.03 -23.93 18.75
CA ALA A 250 5.84 -23.46 17.37
C ALA A 250 4.52 -22.69 17.22
N PHE A 251 3.41 -23.22 17.73
CA PHE A 251 2.12 -22.57 17.68
C PHE A 251 2.03 -21.33 18.59
N ALA A 252 2.75 -21.31 19.73
CA ALA A 252 2.86 -20.12 20.56
C ALA A 252 3.54 -18.95 19.80
N VAL A 253 4.65 -19.21 19.13
CA VAL A 253 5.35 -18.19 18.30
C VAL A 253 4.50 -17.83 17.08
N ALA A 254 3.86 -18.80 16.41
CA ALA A 254 2.95 -18.54 15.29
C ALA A 254 1.75 -17.68 15.70
N SER A 255 1.19 -17.88 16.89
CA SER A 255 0.09 -17.06 17.41
C SER A 255 0.50 -15.59 17.60
N LEU A 256 1.77 -15.33 17.95
CA LEU A 256 2.30 -13.96 18.03
C LEU A 256 2.31 -13.29 16.65
N LEU A 257 2.73 -13.99 15.59
CA LEU A 257 2.63 -13.49 14.21
C LEU A 257 1.17 -13.21 13.81
N ALA A 258 0.25 -14.10 14.19
CA ALA A 258 -1.17 -13.92 13.96
C ALA A 258 -1.72 -12.68 14.69
N ILE A 259 -1.32 -12.45 15.94
CA ILE A 259 -1.68 -11.25 16.71
C ILE A 259 -1.12 -9.99 16.02
N LEU A 260 0.15 -10.00 15.60
CA LEU A 260 0.74 -8.87 14.88
C LEU A 260 0.00 -8.57 13.57
N ALA A 261 -0.40 -9.61 12.83
CA ALA A 261 -1.21 -9.45 11.63
C ALA A 261 -2.60 -8.87 11.94
N LEU A 262 -3.27 -9.35 13.00
CA LEU A 262 -4.55 -8.80 13.44
C LEU A 262 -4.45 -7.33 13.90
N VAL A 263 -3.40 -6.97 14.62
CA VAL A 263 -3.13 -5.58 15.01
C VAL A 263 -2.92 -4.71 13.77
N THR A 264 -2.15 -5.19 12.81
CA THR A 264 -1.93 -4.47 11.53
C THR A 264 -3.26 -4.28 10.77
N LEU A 265 -4.11 -5.32 10.73
CA LEU A 265 -5.45 -5.24 10.13
C LEU A 265 -6.36 -4.27 10.87
N ALA A 266 -6.32 -4.24 12.20
CA ALA A 266 -7.09 -3.30 13.00
C ALA A 266 -6.65 -1.84 12.74
N ILE A 267 -5.34 -1.59 12.65
CA ILE A 267 -4.80 -0.27 12.28
C ILE A 267 -5.26 0.14 10.88
N LYS A 268 -5.23 -0.80 9.93
CA LYS A 268 -5.75 -0.60 8.57
C LYS A 268 -7.22 -0.19 8.59
N SER A 269 -8.08 -0.97 9.25
CA SER A 269 -9.52 -0.69 9.32
C SER A 269 -9.82 0.64 10.00
N TYR A 270 -9.05 1.01 11.02
CA TYR A 270 -9.14 2.32 11.66
C TYR A 270 -8.77 3.47 10.70
N ALA A 271 -7.70 3.30 9.92
CA ALA A 271 -7.28 4.28 8.92
C ALA A 271 -8.34 4.47 7.82
N GLU A 272 -8.93 3.37 7.33
CA GLU A 272 -10.03 3.40 6.35
C GLU A 272 -11.26 4.12 6.89
N TRP A 273 -11.66 3.79 8.12
CA TRP A 273 -12.81 4.44 8.77
C TRP A 273 -12.59 5.96 8.91
N LYS A 274 -11.38 6.38 9.29
CA LYS A 274 -11.03 7.79 9.40
C LYS A 274 -11.04 8.51 8.05
N GLN A 275 -10.52 7.87 7.01
CA GLN A 275 -10.55 8.38 5.64
C GLN A 275 -12.00 8.60 5.16
N GLU A 276 -12.88 7.61 5.36
CA GLU A 276 -14.29 7.74 5.00
C GLU A 276 -14.97 8.86 5.76
N ALA A 277 -14.68 9.05 7.05
CA ALA A 277 -15.21 10.12 7.85
C ALA A 277 -14.78 11.51 7.32
N GLU A 278 -13.51 11.68 6.93
CA GLU A 278 -13.01 12.92 6.33
C GLU A 278 -13.69 13.21 4.96
N LEU A 279 -13.83 12.19 4.11
CA LEU A 279 -14.50 12.31 2.82
C LEU A 279 -16.00 12.71 2.99
N ARG A 280 -16.70 12.11 3.94
CA ARG A 280 -18.09 12.45 4.23
C ARG A 280 -18.22 13.89 4.76
N ALA A 281 -17.28 14.33 5.60
CA ALA A 281 -17.26 15.70 6.12
C ALA A 281 -17.01 16.73 5.01
N SER A 282 -16.10 16.46 4.07
CA SER A 282 -15.83 17.34 2.93
C SER A 282 -16.99 17.40 1.93
N THR A 283 -17.74 16.30 1.76
CA THR A 283 -18.92 16.25 0.87
C THR A 283 -20.15 16.89 1.52
N ALA A 284 -20.20 16.99 2.84
CA ALA A 284 -21.30 17.60 3.60
C ALA A 284 -21.19 19.13 3.71
N LEU A 285 -20.07 19.73 3.31
CA LEU A 285 -19.99 21.18 3.21
C LEU A 285 -21.00 21.66 2.13
N PRO A 286 -21.90 22.61 2.44
CA PRO A 286 -22.83 23.13 1.44
C PRO A 286 -22.01 23.68 0.27
N PRO A 287 -22.49 23.50 -0.99
CA PRO A 287 -21.81 24.07 -2.13
C PRO A 287 -21.63 25.57 -1.87
N GLU A 288 -20.39 26.06 -2.02
CA GLU A 288 -20.10 27.49 -1.91
C GLU A 288 -21.20 28.27 -2.64
N ARG A 289 -21.85 29.20 -1.94
CA ARG A 289 -22.81 30.06 -2.60
C ARG A 289 -22.10 30.65 -3.81
N PRO A 290 -22.69 30.52 -5.02
CA PRO A 290 -22.08 31.17 -6.17
C PRO A 290 -21.90 32.67 -5.78
N PRO A 291 -20.78 33.28 -6.14
CA PRO A 291 -20.52 34.68 -5.82
C PRO A 291 -21.79 35.45 -6.19
N ALA A 292 -22.32 36.20 -5.23
CA ALA A 292 -23.53 36.99 -5.44
C ALA A 292 -23.40 37.67 -6.80
N ALA A 293 -24.29 37.32 -7.74
CA ALA A 293 -24.21 37.86 -9.08
C ALA A 293 -24.08 39.38 -8.93
N ALA A 294 -22.87 39.87 -9.27
CA ALA A 294 -22.63 41.30 -9.31
C ALA A 294 -23.81 41.88 -10.15
N SER A 295 -24.63 42.67 -9.54
CA SER A 295 -25.77 43.30 -10.23
C SER A 295 -25.19 43.95 -11.47
N VAL A 296 -25.42 43.33 -12.64
CA VAL A 296 -25.07 43.92 -13.91
C VAL A 296 -25.80 45.29 -13.93
N PRO A 297 -25.05 46.41 -13.98
CA PRO A 297 -25.69 47.70 -14.06
C PRO A 297 -26.62 47.69 -15.27
N SER A 298 -27.88 47.98 -15.06
CA SER A 298 -28.89 48.09 -16.11
C SER A 298 -28.40 49.05 -17.19
N ILE A 299 -28.00 48.49 -18.34
CA ILE A 299 -27.65 49.29 -19.53
C ILE A 299 -28.95 49.97 -19.94
N THR A 300 -29.05 51.25 -19.65
CA THR A 300 -30.14 52.10 -20.17
C THR A 300 -30.11 52.03 -21.70
N PRO A 301 -31.18 51.64 -22.39
CA PRO A 301 -31.19 51.59 -23.84
C PRO A 301 -30.98 52.99 -24.37
N LEU A 302 -30.00 53.15 -25.27
CA LEU A 302 -29.76 54.39 -26.03
C LEU A 302 -31.05 54.76 -26.80
N PRO A 303 -31.42 56.04 -26.85
CA PRO A 303 -32.60 56.48 -27.61
C PRO A 303 -32.40 56.14 -29.12
N THR A 304 -33.38 55.42 -29.64
CA THR A 304 -33.43 55.09 -31.09
C THR A 304 -33.62 56.41 -31.87
N SER A 305 -32.53 56.84 -32.53
CA SER A 305 -32.63 57.93 -33.52
C SER A 305 -33.48 57.45 -34.69
N SER A 306 -34.60 58.15 -34.89
CA SER A 306 -35.50 57.97 -36.00
C SER A 306 -34.75 58.23 -37.34
N PHE A 307 -34.51 57.13 -38.04
CA PHE A 307 -34.00 57.21 -39.40
C PHE A 307 -35.17 57.54 -40.36
N VAL A 308 -35.19 58.76 -40.84
CA VAL A 308 -36.11 59.20 -41.91
C VAL A 308 -35.50 58.76 -43.23
N PRO A 309 -36.18 57.98 -44.09
CA PRO A 309 -35.67 57.66 -45.40
C PRO A 309 -35.95 58.82 -46.35
N SER A 310 -34.92 59.46 -46.85
CA SER A 310 -35.04 60.44 -47.95
C SER A 310 -35.24 59.67 -49.26
N THR A 311 -36.42 59.80 -49.81
CA THR A 311 -36.73 59.49 -51.22
C THR A 311 -36.14 60.57 -52.14
N SER A 312 -35.19 60.23 -52.91
CA SER A 312 -34.85 61.01 -54.14
C SER A 312 -34.45 60.05 -55.24
N GLY A 313 -35.33 59.94 -56.19
CA GLY A 313 -35.16 59.23 -57.44
C GLY A 313 -34.28 59.97 -58.46
N ARG A 314 -33.93 59.25 -59.43
CA ARG A 314 -33.41 59.45 -60.82
C ARG A 314 -32.30 58.41 -61.07
N GLY A 315 -32.39 57.55 -62.02
CA GLY A 315 -32.82 57.65 -63.40
C GLY A 315 -31.62 57.46 -64.29
N LEU A 316 -31.77 56.53 -65.24
CA LEU A 316 -30.94 56.44 -66.50
C LEU A 316 -29.60 55.70 -66.40
N ARG A 317 -29.45 54.67 -67.01
CA ARG A 317 -29.31 53.99 -68.34
C ARG A 317 -28.68 52.60 -68.10
#